data_30197f1c7a87b619214a9f5d2442a687
#
_entry.id   30197f1c7a87b619214a9f5d2442a687
#
_cell.length_a   1.000
_cell.length_b   1.000
_cell.length_c   1.000
_cell.angle_alpha   90.00
_cell.angle_beta   90.00
_cell.angle_gamma   90.00
#
_symmetry.space_group_name_H-M   'P 1'
#
loop_
_entity.id
_entity.type
_entity.pdbx_description
1 polymer ?
#
loop_
_entity_poly.entity_id
_entity_poly.type
_entity_poly.pdbx_seq_one_letter_code
_entity_poly.pdbx_strand_id
1 'polypeptide(L)'
;MTKTIHVTDRTFDTEVLRSEIPVLTDFWAAWCGPCKTVAPILEEIAEEYDGELKIAKLDVDENAEAARRYGVRSIPTLILFMHGQSVERLVGAMPKEHLLSRIRPHLEHTYPGAN
;
A
#
# COMPACT_ATOMS: atom_id res chain seq x y z
N MET A 1 17.05 6.46 -5.47
CA MET A 1 16.30 5.41 -6.17
C MET A 1 15.16 4.91 -5.30
N THR A 2 13.97 4.81 -5.86
CA THR A 2 12.81 4.44 -5.07
C THR A 2 12.70 2.94 -4.86
N LYS A 3 12.15 2.54 -3.71
CA LYS A 3 11.83 1.14 -3.41
C LYS A 3 10.36 0.85 -3.64
N THR A 4 9.55 1.87 -3.98
CA THR A 4 8.15 1.62 -4.30
C THR A 4 8.06 1.02 -5.70
N ILE A 5 7.03 0.20 -5.93
CA ILE A 5 6.80 -0.40 -7.24
C ILE A 5 5.47 0.08 -7.77
N HIS A 6 5.36 0.17 -9.09
CA HIS A 6 4.10 0.49 -9.75
C HIS A 6 3.43 -0.79 -10.18
N VAL A 7 2.13 -0.94 -9.83
CA VAL A 7 1.36 -2.11 -10.23
C VAL A 7 0.18 -1.66 -11.08
N THR A 8 -0.32 -2.58 -11.87
CA THR A 8 -1.44 -2.34 -12.77
C THR A 8 -2.52 -3.38 -12.49
N ASP A 9 -3.68 -3.21 -13.14
CA ASP A 9 -4.73 -4.22 -13.05
C ASP A 9 -4.20 -5.59 -13.48
N ARG A 10 -3.25 -5.61 -14.42
CA ARG A 10 -2.69 -6.87 -14.92
C ARG A 10 -1.69 -7.50 -13.98
N THR A 11 -0.97 -6.70 -13.20
CA THR A 11 0.07 -7.24 -12.31
C THR A 11 -0.39 -7.30 -10.86
N PHE A 12 -1.60 -6.81 -10.57
CA PHE A 12 -2.08 -6.72 -9.18
C PHE A 12 -2.09 -8.09 -8.50
N ASP A 13 -2.60 -9.10 -9.17
CA ASP A 13 -2.67 -10.43 -8.59
C ASP A 13 -1.29 -10.95 -8.22
N THR A 14 -0.35 -10.87 -9.14
CA THR A 14 1.00 -11.40 -8.93
C THR A 14 1.78 -10.59 -7.91
N GLU A 15 1.76 -9.26 -8.04
CA GLU A 15 2.61 -8.41 -7.20
C GLU A 15 2.03 -8.14 -5.82
N VAL A 16 0.71 -8.13 -5.70
CA VAL A 16 0.06 -7.77 -4.45
C VAL A 16 -0.53 -8.98 -3.76
N LEU A 17 -1.46 -9.67 -4.43
CA LEU A 17 -2.21 -10.74 -3.77
C LEU A 17 -1.38 -11.98 -3.50
N ARG A 18 -0.39 -12.26 -4.36
CA ARG A 18 0.45 -13.45 -4.22
C ARG A 18 1.81 -13.14 -3.63
N SER A 19 1.99 -11.93 -3.10
CA SER A 19 3.24 -11.55 -2.47
C SER A 19 3.46 -12.35 -1.18
N GLU A 20 4.71 -12.75 -0.96
CA GLU A 20 5.08 -13.49 0.25
C GLU A 20 5.24 -12.59 1.47
N ILE A 21 5.39 -11.27 1.24
CA ILE A 21 5.47 -10.30 2.33
C ILE A 21 4.28 -9.36 2.24
N PRO A 22 3.93 -8.66 3.34
CA PRO A 22 2.82 -7.72 3.31
C PRO A 22 3.03 -6.62 2.27
N VAL A 23 1.94 -6.17 1.66
CA VAL A 23 1.97 -5.13 0.63
C VAL A 23 1.01 -4.01 1.02
N LEU A 24 1.54 -2.81 1.14
CA LEU A 24 0.70 -1.62 1.32
C LEU A 24 0.49 -1.03 -0.07
N THR A 25 -0.76 -1.08 -0.54
CA THR A 25 -1.10 -0.59 -1.87
C THR A 25 -1.67 0.80 -1.78
N ASP A 26 -1.07 1.74 -2.51
CA ASP A 26 -1.47 3.14 -2.58
C ASP A 26 -2.28 3.35 -3.86
N PHE A 27 -3.59 3.57 -3.69
CA PHE A 27 -4.47 3.92 -4.82
C PHE A 27 -4.43 5.43 -4.95
N TRP A 28 -3.87 5.91 -6.05
CA TRP A 28 -3.56 7.33 -6.23
C TRP A 28 -3.86 7.80 -7.65
N ALA A 29 -3.76 9.11 -7.88
CA ALA A 29 -3.86 9.67 -9.23
C ALA A 29 -2.97 10.90 -9.32
N ALA A 30 -2.53 11.21 -10.53
CA ALA A 30 -1.59 12.30 -10.76
C ALA A 30 -2.17 13.68 -10.40
N TRP A 31 -3.49 13.83 -10.52
CA TRP A 31 -4.16 15.11 -10.23
C TRP A 31 -4.48 15.31 -8.74
N CYS A 32 -4.21 14.33 -7.93
CA CYS A 32 -4.63 14.31 -6.53
C CYS A 32 -3.59 14.97 -5.63
N GLY A 33 -3.94 16.12 -5.05
CA GLY A 33 -3.04 16.85 -4.16
C GLY A 33 -2.64 16.06 -2.92
N PRO A 34 -3.62 15.53 -2.15
CA PRO A 34 -3.27 14.72 -0.96
C PRO A 34 -2.42 13.51 -1.28
N CYS A 35 -2.57 12.93 -2.48
CA CYS A 35 -1.72 11.80 -2.89
C CYS A 35 -0.26 12.23 -2.96
N LYS A 36 -0.01 13.46 -3.39
CA LYS A 36 1.36 13.98 -3.51
C LYS A 36 1.97 14.23 -2.14
N THR A 37 1.13 14.53 -1.14
CA THR A 37 1.60 14.73 0.23
C THR A 37 2.05 13.39 0.83
N VAL A 38 1.33 12.33 0.52
CA VAL A 38 1.62 10.99 1.05
C VAL A 38 2.81 10.34 0.34
N ALA A 39 3.05 10.69 -0.93
CA ALA A 39 4.08 10.02 -1.73
C ALA A 39 5.47 9.98 -1.07
N PRO A 40 6.03 11.11 -0.56
CA PRO A 40 7.34 11.04 0.08
C PRO A 40 7.35 10.18 1.33
N ILE A 41 6.23 10.15 2.06
CA ILE A 41 6.12 9.34 3.26
C ILE A 41 6.21 7.86 2.89
N LEU A 42 5.54 7.47 1.81
CA LEU A 42 5.58 6.09 1.35
C LEU A 42 6.97 5.70 0.86
N GLU A 43 7.70 6.64 0.24
CA GLU A 43 9.08 6.39 -0.17
C GLU A 43 9.96 6.10 1.05
N GLU A 44 9.79 6.87 2.12
CA GLU A 44 10.55 6.64 3.35
C GLU A 44 10.23 5.28 3.95
N ILE A 45 8.94 4.93 4.00
CA ILE A 45 8.53 3.65 4.57
C ILE A 45 9.09 2.51 3.73
N ALA A 46 9.07 2.64 2.41
CA ALA A 46 9.60 1.62 1.52
C ALA A 46 11.08 1.36 1.78
N GLU A 47 11.84 2.43 2.04
CA GLU A 47 13.26 2.31 2.37
C GLU A 47 13.45 1.63 3.72
N GLU A 48 12.72 2.11 4.73
CA GLU A 48 12.91 1.64 6.11
C GLU A 48 12.47 0.19 6.29
N TYR A 49 11.48 -0.24 5.55
CA TYR A 49 10.90 -1.57 5.70
C TYR A 49 11.23 -2.49 4.51
N ASP A 50 12.29 -2.16 3.77
CA ASP A 50 12.71 -2.96 2.62
C ASP A 50 12.88 -4.42 3.02
N GLY A 51 12.23 -5.32 2.28
CA GLY A 51 12.26 -6.74 2.58
C GLY A 51 11.19 -7.19 3.57
N GLU A 52 10.57 -6.26 4.31
CA GLU A 52 9.55 -6.59 5.31
C GLU A 52 8.17 -6.15 4.89
N LEU A 53 8.09 -5.07 4.12
CA LEU A 53 6.84 -4.50 3.65
C LEU A 53 7.09 -3.95 2.25
N LYS A 54 6.23 -4.34 1.32
CA LYS A 54 6.31 -3.84 -0.05
C LYS A 54 5.34 -2.69 -0.20
N ILE A 55 5.75 -1.62 -0.86
CA ILE A 55 4.86 -0.49 -1.17
C ILE A 55 4.55 -0.54 -2.66
N ALA A 56 3.27 -0.75 -2.99
CA ALA A 56 2.81 -0.82 -4.37
C ALA A 56 1.94 0.37 -4.67
N LYS A 57 2.17 1.03 -5.80
CA LYS A 57 1.41 2.22 -6.22
C LYS A 57 0.56 1.86 -7.43
N LEU A 58 -0.74 2.15 -7.34
CA LEU A 58 -1.67 1.85 -8.42
C LEU A 58 -2.41 3.13 -8.82
N ASP A 59 -2.17 3.56 -10.05
CA ASP A 59 -2.82 4.75 -10.62
C ASP A 59 -4.26 4.40 -11.00
N VAL A 60 -5.24 4.97 -10.31
CA VAL A 60 -6.64 4.59 -10.49
C VAL A 60 -7.21 5.09 -11.82
N ASP A 61 -6.61 6.11 -12.43
CA ASP A 61 -7.09 6.59 -13.72
C ASP A 61 -6.81 5.59 -14.83
N GLU A 62 -5.70 4.87 -14.72
CA GLU A 62 -5.33 3.88 -15.72
C GLU A 62 -5.68 2.45 -15.31
N ASN A 63 -6.03 2.25 -14.05
CA ASN A 63 -6.25 0.90 -13.52
C ASN A 63 -7.50 0.91 -12.63
N ALA A 64 -8.66 1.09 -13.27
CA ALA A 64 -9.91 1.26 -12.54
C ALA A 64 -10.45 -0.04 -11.97
N GLU A 65 -10.03 -1.17 -12.50
CA GLU A 65 -10.60 -2.46 -12.11
C GLU A 65 -10.25 -2.82 -10.67
N ALA A 66 -8.98 -2.70 -10.29
CA ALA A 66 -8.57 -3.02 -8.92
C ALA A 66 -9.23 -2.05 -7.93
N ALA A 67 -9.31 -0.76 -8.29
CA ALA A 67 -9.96 0.22 -7.42
C ALA A 67 -11.41 -0.12 -7.20
N ARG A 68 -12.12 -0.52 -8.25
CA ARG A 68 -13.53 -0.90 -8.16
C ARG A 68 -13.69 -2.16 -7.33
N ARG A 69 -12.82 -3.12 -7.54
CA ARG A 69 -12.87 -4.40 -6.84
C ARG A 69 -12.79 -4.23 -5.32
N TYR A 70 -11.98 -3.29 -4.87
CA TYR A 70 -11.81 -3.07 -3.44
C TYR A 70 -12.58 -1.87 -2.91
N GLY A 71 -13.52 -1.35 -3.71
CA GLY A 71 -14.42 -0.30 -3.26
C GLY A 71 -13.73 1.02 -2.96
N VAL A 72 -12.66 1.34 -3.69
CA VAL A 72 -11.95 2.60 -3.50
C VAL A 72 -12.78 3.72 -4.13
N ARG A 73 -13.24 4.66 -3.28
CA ARG A 73 -14.10 5.75 -3.72
C ARG A 73 -13.44 7.12 -3.60
N SER A 74 -12.43 7.20 -2.79
CA SER A 74 -11.68 8.44 -2.64
C SER A 74 -10.20 8.10 -2.59
N ILE A 75 -9.36 9.06 -2.95
CA ILE A 75 -7.91 8.86 -3.00
C ILE A 75 -7.22 9.96 -2.22
N PRO A 76 -6.07 9.67 -1.59
CA PRO A 76 -5.46 8.35 -1.59
C PRO A 76 -6.20 7.39 -0.67
N THR A 77 -6.23 6.12 -1.04
CA THR A 77 -6.66 5.04 -0.16
C THR A 77 -5.49 4.06 -0.11
N LEU A 78 -5.09 3.73 1.11
CA LEU A 78 -4.01 2.78 1.34
C LEU A 78 -4.62 1.50 1.90
N ILE A 79 -4.35 0.38 1.25
CA ILE A 79 -4.86 -0.90 1.71
C ILE A 79 -3.69 -1.84 1.94
N LEU A 80 -3.60 -2.38 3.16
CA LEU A 80 -2.57 -3.36 3.49
C LEU A 80 -3.10 -4.75 3.16
N PHE A 81 -2.37 -5.46 2.33
CA PHE A 81 -2.69 -6.84 1.95
C PHE A 81 -1.69 -7.78 2.59
N MET A 82 -2.20 -8.88 3.14
CA MET A 82 -1.37 -9.94 3.69
C MET A 82 -1.93 -11.27 3.22
N HIS A 83 -1.11 -12.04 2.54
CA HIS A 83 -1.50 -13.35 2.02
C HIS A 83 -2.79 -13.27 1.21
N GLY A 84 -2.89 -12.26 0.37
CA GLY A 84 -4.02 -12.09 -0.53
C GLY A 84 -5.25 -11.46 0.07
N GLN A 85 -5.20 -11.06 1.35
CA GLN A 85 -6.38 -10.49 2.02
C GLN A 85 -6.11 -9.06 2.47
N SER A 86 -7.11 -8.19 2.33
CA SER A 86 -7.00 -6.83 2.83
C SER A 86 -7.24 -6.85 4.33
N VAL A 87 -6.26 -6.40 5.10
CA VAL A 87 -6.33 -6.45 6.55
C VAL A 87 -6.42 -5.07 7.18
N GLU A 88 -6.13 -4.00 6.43
CA GLU A 88 -6.22 -2.64 6.95
C GLU A 88 -6.51 -1.69 5.80
N ARG A 89 -7.30 -0.65 6.06
CA ARG A 89 -7.66 0.35 5.05
C ARG A 89 -7.57 1.73 5.69
N LEU A 90 -6.86 2.63 5.02
CA LEU A 90 -6.68 4.01 5.48
C LEU A 90 -7.05 4.93 4.34
N VAL A 91 -7.92 5.88 4.61
CA VAL A 91 -8.41 6.80 3.58
C VAL A 91 -7.92 8.21 3.88
N GLY A 92 -7.31 8.85 2.87
CA GLY A 92 -6.84 10.21 2.98
C GLY A 92 -5.37 10.29 3.36
N ALA A 93 -4.81 11.49 3.25
CA ALA A 93 -3.43 11.73 3.64
C ALA A 93 -3.33 11.80 5.15
N MET A 94 -2.25 11.27 5.70
CA MET A 94 -2.03 11.28 7.14
C MET A 94 -0.53 11.31 7.43
N PRO A 95 -0.14 11.76 8.64
CA PRO A 95 1.27 11.76 9.00
C PRO A 95 1.85 10.35 9.06
N LYS A 96 3.15 10.26 8.83
CA LYS A 96 3.85 8.98 8.81
C LYS A 96 3.61 8.15 10.07
N GLU A 97 3.67 8.78 11.25
CA GLU A 97 3.51 8.05 12.50
C GLU A 97 2.11 7.48 12.67
N HIS A 98 1.11 8.21 12.19
CA HIS A 98 -0.26 7.68 12.24
C HIS A 98 -0.39 6.46 11.34
N LEU A 99 0.16 6.56 10.14
CA LEU A 99 0.13 5.45 9.18
C LEU A 99 0.83 4.23 9.75
N LEU A 100 2.03 4.42 10.30
CA LEU A 100 2.79 3.31 10.87
C LEU A 100 2.11 2.70 12.08
N SER A 101 1.40 3.51 12.87
CA SER A 101 0.69 2.97 14.05
C SER A 101 -0.39 1.98 13.64
N ARG A 102 -0.93 2.12 12.43
CA ARG A 102 -1.97 1.21 11.92
C ARG A 102 -1.35 -0.01 11.23
N ILE A 103 -0.14 0.13 10.71
CA ILE A 103 0.51 -0.93 9.93
C ILE A 103 1.35 -1.87 10.81
N ARG A 104 2.12 -1.30 11.75
CA ARG A 104 3.06 -2.09 12.56
C ARG A 104 2.45 -3.29 13.27
N PRO A 105 1.25 -3.19 13.86
CA PRO A 105 0.68 -4.36 14.54
C PRO A 105 0.52 -5.56 13.63
N HIS A 106 0.22 -5.31 12.34
CA HIS A 106 0.07 -6.40 11.38
C HIS A 106 1.43 -7.01 11.03
N LEU A 107 2.46 -6.18 10.94
CA LEU A 107 3.80 -6.67 10.57
C LEU A 107 4.38 -7.55 11.66
N GLU A 108 4.11 -7.24 12.92
CA GLU A 108 4.62 -8.03 14.04
C GLU A 108 4.08 -9.45 14.02
N HIS A 109 2.92 -9.65 13.44
CA HIS A 109 2.32 -10.98 13.37
C HIS A 109 2.86 -11.84 12.23
N THR A 110 3.73 -11.28 11.39
CA THR A 110 4.28 -12.00 10.25
C THR A 110 5.64 -12.65 10.55
N TYR A 111 6.26 -12.31 11.68
CA TYR A 111 7.58 -12.83 12.02
C TYR A 111 7.47 -14.16 12.71
N PRO A 112 8.17 -15.19 12.22
CA PRO A 112 8.27 -16.45 12.95
C PRO A 112 8.90 -16.17 14.29
N GLY A 113 8.30 -16.67 15.36
CA GLY A 113 8.85 -16.46 16.68
C GLY A 113 8.43 -15.18 17.36
N ALA A 114 7.57 -14.40 16.73
CA ALA A 114 7.04 -13.19 17.33
C ALA A 114 6.00 -13.48 18.42
N ASN A 115 5.73 -14.73 18.69
CA ASN A 115 4.72 -15.14 19.65
C ASN A 115 5.30 -15.23 21.04
#